data_441337b129df2954628724db1ec87b99
#
_entry.id   441337b129df2954628724db1ec87b99
#
_cell.length_a   1.000
_cell.length_b   1.000
_cell.length_c   1.000
_cell.angle_alpha   90.00
_cell.angle_beta   90.00
_cell.angle_gamma   90.00
#
_symmetry.space_group_name_H-M   'P 1'
#
loop_
_entity.id
_entity.type
_entity.pdbx_description
1 polymer ?
#
loop_
_entity_poly.entity_id
_entity_poly.type
_entity_poly.pdbx_seq_one_letter_code
_entity_poly.pdbx_strand_id
1 'polypeptide(L)'
;MVGGTPAQDLPGLDQLLSQHELKLPEKVNRAVLVGTSRGPQDVLTVEGGRKIRTTWGELAWQLGGADAYDVIADNDASGIAPGSNLLEAIFKKCAPCLILIDEWVAYLRQIYKVDGLPSGSFDANLSFVQSLTEAVKASPGTLLVASLPASQIEVGGEGGQEALARLKQTFS
;
A
#
# COMPACT_ATOMS: atom_id res chain seq x y z
N MET A 1 -5.31 15.92 15.60
CA MET A 1 -5.32 14.61 16.30
C MET A 1 -4.61 13.57 15.44
N VAL A 2 -3.78 12.74 16.03
CA VAL A 2 -3.10 11.62 15.36
C VAL A 2 -3.77 10.32 15.82
N GLY A 3 -4.38 9.57 14.89
CA GLY A 3 -5.09 8.33 15.22
C GLY A 3 -6.23 8.49 16.26
N GLY A 4 -6.81 9.69 16.39
CA GLY A 4 -7.80 9.99 17.43
C GLY A 4 -7.23 10.55 18.75
N THR A 5 -5.92 10.43 18.96
CA THR A 5 -5.23 10.95 20.15
C THR A 5 -4.82 12.41 19.93
N PRO A 6 -5.09 13.35 20.86
CA PRO A 6 -4.58 14.71 20.80
C PRO A 6 -3.04 14.72 20.74
N ALA A 7 -2.45 15.64 19.97
CA ALA A 7 -0.99 15.71 19.80
C ALA A 7 -0.27 15.93 21.14
N GLN A 8 -0.86 16.69 22.04
CA GLN A 8 -0.34 16.98 23.39
C GLN A 8 -0.22 15.73 24.29
N ASP A 9 -0.99 14.67 23.97
CA ASP A 9 -0.98 13.41 24.73
C ASP A 9 0.06 12.41 24.19
N LEU A 10 0.79 12.81 23.13
CA LEU A 10 1.86 12.00 22.54
C LEU A 10 3.22 12.51 23.00
N PRO A 11 3.97 11.73 23.81
CA PRO A 11 5.24 12.18 24.37
C PRO A 11 6.23 12.65 23.29
N GLY A 12 6.78 13.85 23.44
CA GLY A 12 7.79 14.43 22.55
C GLY A 12 7.26 15.03 21.24
N LEU A 13 5.98 14.82 20.88
CA LEU A 13 5.43 15.35 19.64
C LEU A 13 5.30 16.87 19.68
N ASP A 14 4.85 17.46 20.78
CA ASP A 14 4.74 18.91 20.94
C ASP A 14 6.10 19.60 20.80
N GLN A 15 7.15 18.98 21.35
CA GLN A 15 8.51 19.47 21.23
C GLN A 15 8.99 19.46 19.77
N LEU A 16 8.74 18.36 19.07
CA LEU A 16 9.09 18.21 17.65
C LEU A 16 8.36 19.24 16.77
N LEU A 17 7.06 19.38 16.98
CA LEU A 17 6.23 20.34 16.22
C LEU A 17 6.69 21.78 16.46
N SER A 18 6.98 22.13 17.71
CA SER A 18 7.44 23.48 18.07
C SER A 18 8.83 23.79 17.54
N GLN A 19 9.78 22.84 17.64
CA GLN A 19 11.15 23.03 17.15
C GLN A 19 11.24 23.24 15.64
N HIS A 20 10.31 22.65 14.89
CA HIS A 20 10.33 22.70 13.43
C HIS A 20 9.19 23.55 12.84
N GLU A 21 8.45 24.28 13.68
CA GLU A 21 7.30 25.10 13.26
C GLU A 21 6.28 24.31 12.43
N LEU A 22 6.12 23.03 12.73
CA LEU A 22 5.24 22.13 11.99
C LEU A 22 3.81 22.19 12.53
N LYS A 23 2.85 22.04 11.61
CA LYS A 23 1.44 21.86 11.92
C LYS A 23 0.98 20.50 11.44
N LEU A 24 0.26 19.78 12.29
CA LEU A 24 -0.38 18.53 11.89
C LEU A 24 -1.52 18.83 10.91
N PRO A 25 -1.67 18.03 9.84
CA PRO A 25 -2.83 18.11 8.97
C PRO A 25 -4.10 17.74 9.76
N GLU A 26 -5.21 18.40 9.45
CA GLU A 26 -6.51 18.12 10.10
C GLU A 26 -6.99 16.71 9.80
N LYS A 27 -6.74 16.22 8.59
CA LYS A 27 -7.12 14.89 8.12
C LYS A 27 -5.99 14.30 7.31
N VAL A 28 -5.73 13.00 7.51
CA VAL A 28 -4.84 12.18 6.70
C VAL A 28 -5.61 10.97 6.20
N ASN A 29 -5.70 10.78 4.89
CA ASN A 29 -6.25 9.57 4.30
C ASN A 29 -5.24 8.43 4.47
N ARG A 30 -5.72 7.24 4.85
CA ARG A 30 -4.84 6.13 5.22
C ARG A 30 -5.21 4.88 4.44
N ALA A 31 -4.18 4.17 3.99
CA ALA A 31 -4.30 2.80 3.52
C ALA A 31 -3.36 1.90 4.30
N VAL A 32 -3.86 0.76 4.76
CA VAL A 32 -3.08 -0.24 5.50
C VAL A 32 -3.25 -1.58 4.79
N LEU A 33 -2.16 -2.09 4.23
CA LEU A 33 -2.11 -3.37 3.55
C LEU A 33 -1.27 -4.33 4.40
N VAL A 34 -1.89 -5.39 4.90
CA VAL A 34 -1.22 -6.42 5.70
C VAL A 34 -1.23 -7.74 4.95
N GLY A 35 -0.06 -8.22 4.57
CA GLY A 35 0.10 -9.38 3.69
C GLY A 35 -0.43 -10.71 4.22
N THR A 36 -0.71 -10.80 5.52
CA THR A 36 -1.30 -11.99 6.15
C THR A 36 -2.79 -11.85 6.45
N SER A 37 -3.35 -10.65 6.29
CA SER A 37 -4.77 -10.41 6.59
C SER A 37 -5.72 -10.86 5.49
N ARG A 38 -5.21 -11.04 4.27
CA ARG A 38 -5.99 -11.39 3.08
C ARG A 38 -5.24 -12.40 2.22
N GLY A 39 -5.94 -13.47 1.83
CA GLY A 39 -5.43 -14.44 0.87
C GLY A 39 -5.49 -13.94 -0.58
N PRO A 40 -4.60 -14.45 -1.47
CA PRO A 40 -4.58 -14.02 -2.87
C PRO A 40 -5.83 -14.42 -3.68
N GLN A 41 -6.62 -15.36 -3.18
CA GLN A 41 -7.91 -15.78 -3.76
C GLN A 41 -9.10 -14.91 -3.30
N ASP A 42 -8.91 -14.12 -2.25
CA ASP A 42 -10.00 -13.39 -1.63
C ASP A 42 -10.43 -12.21 -2.49
N VAL A 43 -11.74 -12.07 -2.63
CA VAL A 43 -12.36 -10.92 -3.29
C VAL A 43 -13.15 -10.14 -2.25
N LEU A 44 -12.73 -8.94 -1.95
CA LEU A 44 -13.39 -8.07 -1.00
C LEU A 44 -14.64 -7.45 -1.63
N THR A 45 -15.78 -7.57 -0.96
CA THR A 45 -17.00 -6.86 -1.38
C THR A 45 -17.17 -5.63 -0.50
N VAL A 46 -17.18 -4.46 -1.12
CA VAL A 46 -17.30 -3.17 -0.45
C VAL A 46 -18.63 -2.49 -0.73
N GLU A 47 -18.84 -1.31 -0.17
CA GLU A 47 -20.07 -0.54 -0.34
C GLU A 47 -20.44 -0.40 -1.83
N GLY A 48 -21.75 -0.51 -2.13
CA GLY A 48 -22.25 -0.52 -3.51
C GLY A 48 -22.06 -1.85 -4.24
N GLY A 49 -21.64 -2.92 -3.55
CA GLY A 49 -21.46 -4.26 -4.14
C GLY A 49 -20.22 -4.37 -5.05
N ARG A 50 -19.32 -3.41 -5.03
CA ARG A 50 -18.07 -3.45 -5.81
C ARG A 50 -17.17 -4.55 -5.27
N LYS A 51 -16.47 -5.22 -6.19
CA LYS A 51 -15.55 -6.31 -5.88
C LYS A 51 -14.12 -5.86 -6.10
N ILE A 52 -13.34 -5.87 -5.05
CA ILE A 52 -11.92 -5.54 -5.06
C ILE A 52 -11.13 -6.85 -5.03
N ARG A 53 -10.25 -7.04 -6.00
CA ARG A 53 -9.50 -8.27 -6.20
C ARG A 53 -8.04 -8.14 -5.81
N THR A 54 -7.47 -6.97 -6.03
CA THR A 54 -6.04 -6.73 -5.96
C THR A 54 -5.69 -5.84 -4.76
N THR A 55 -4.41 -5.81 -4.44
CA THR A 55 -3.88 -4.94 -3.39
C THR A 55 -3.87 -3.47 -3.79
N TRP A 56 -3.70 -3.17 -5.08
CA TRP A 56 -3.85 -1.79 -5.58
C TRP A 56 -5.31 -1.32 -5.57
N GLY A 57 -6.27 -2.20 -5.84
CA GLY A 57 -7.70 -1.90 -5.69
C GLY A 57 -8.05 -1.58 -4.24
N GLU A 58 -7.52 -2.37 -3.31
CA GLU A 58 -7.70 -2.14 -1.87
C GLU A 58 -7.06 -0.84 -1.40
N LEU A 59 -5.84 -0.54 -1.84
CA LEU A 59 -5.17 0.73 -1.56
C LEU A 59 -6.02 1.93 -2.00
N ALA A 60 -6.48 1.92 -3.25
CA ALA A 60 -7.29 3.00 -3.79
C ALA A 60 -8.61 3.17 -3.01
N TRP A 61 -9.28 2.05 -2.70
CA TRP A 61 -10.51 2.08 -1.92
C TRP A 61 -10.32 2.65 -0.52
N GLN A 62 -9.27 2.22 0.19
CA GLN A 62 -8.98 2.72 1.54
C GLN A 62 -8.63 4.21 1.56
N LEU A 63 -7.94 4.72 0.53
CA LEU A 63 -7.56 6.13 0.45
C LEU A 63 -8.72 7.06 0.10
N GLY A 64 -9.56 6.70 -0.86
CA GLY A 64 -10.57 7.63 -1.37
C GLY A 64 -11.90 7.00 -1.81
N GLY A 65 -12.20 5.77 -1.37
CA GLY A 65 -13.47 5.10 -1.68
C GLY A 65 -13.68 4.89 -3.18
N ALA A 66 -14.93 5.06 -3.60
CA ALA A 66 -15.33 4.85 -4.99
C ALA A 66 -14.56 5.73 -5.98
N ASP A 67 -14.39 7.00 -5.68
CA ASP A 67 -13.76 7.98 -6.57
C ASP A 67 -12.28 7.69 -6.87
N ALA A 68 -11.56 7.16 -5.89
CA ALA A 68 -10.18 6.75 -6.07
C ALA A 68 -10.08 5.37 -6.74
N TYR A 69 -10.96 4.44 -6.36
CA TYR A 69 -11.01 3.12 -6.97
C TYR A 69 -11.34 3.17 -8.47
N ASP A 70 -12.26 4.03 -8.90
CA ASP A 70 -12.66 4.14 -10.31
C ASP A 70 -11.49 4.53 -11.24
N VAL A 71 -10.43 5.15 -10.70
CA VAL A 71 -9.21 5.47 -11.47
C VAL A 71 -8.48 4.21 -11.94
N ILE A 72 -8.55 3.11 -11.17
CA ILE A 72 -7.81 1.87 -11.43
C ILE A 72 -8.71 0.63 -11.51
N ALA A 73 -10.01 0.81 -11.68
CA ALA A 73 -10.99 -0.28 -11.68
C ALA A 73 -10.68 -1.36 -12.73
N ASP A 74 -10.23 -0.96 -13.93
CA ASP A 74 -9.84 -1.89 -15.00
C ASP A 74 -8.58 -2.66 -14.65
N ASN A 75 -7.63 -2.03 -13.96
CA ASN A 75 -6.42 -2.68 -13.45
C ASN A 75 -6.75 -3.71 -12.36
N ASP A 76 -7.67 -3.37 -11.45
CA ASP A 76 -8.16 -4.30 -10.44
C ASP A 76 -8.90 -5.49 -11.07
N ALA A 77 -9.74 -5.23 -12.06
CA ALA A 77 -10.52 -6.27 -12.73
C ALA A 77 -9.64 -7.24 -13.53
N SER A 78 -8.58 -6.74 -14.17
CA SER A 78 -7.67 -7.53 -15.02
C SER A 78 -6.51 -8.18 -14.26
N GLY A 79 -6.22 -7.76 -13.02
CA GLY A 79 -5.03 -8.20 -12.27
C GLY A 79 -3.71 -7.64 -12.84
N ILE A 80 -3.78 -6.60 -13.67
CA ILE A 80 -2.61 -5.90 -14.24
C ILE A 80 -2.29 -4.70 -13.35
N ALA A 81 -1.04 -4.59 -12.91
CA ALA A 81 -0.61 -3.48 -12.06
C ALA A 81 -0.82 -2.11 -12.72
N PRO A 82 -1.31 -1.10 -11.99
CA PRO A 82 -1.39 0.26 -12.51
C PRO A 82 0.02 0.86 -12.65
N GLY A 83 0.20 1.72 -13.65
CA GLY A 83 1.40 2.55 -13.75
C GLY A 83 1.44 3.66 -12.70
N SER A 84 2.62 4.24 -12.47
CA SER A 84 2.81 5.32 -11.48
C SER A 84 1.90 6.53 -11.71
N ASN A 85 1.62 6.88 -12.97
CA ASN A 85 0.74 7.98 -13.32
C ASN A 85 -0.70 7.86 -12.79
N LEU A 86 -1.26 6.64 -12.77
CA LEU A 86 -2.59 6.41 -12.20
C LEU A 86 -2.57 6.51 -10.67
N LEU A 87 -1.52 6.00 -10.04
CA LEU A 87 -1.33 6.12 -8.60
C LEU A 87 -1.12 7.58 -8.18
N GLU A 88 -0.35 8.36 -8.92
CA GLU A 88 -0.19 9.81 -8.71
C GLU A 88 -1.54 10.54 -8.79
N ALA A 89 -2.40 10.18 -9.75
CA ALA A 89 -3.73 10.76 -9.87
C ALA A 89 -4.59 10.46 -8.62
N ILE A 90 -4.48 9.27 -8.05
CA ILE A 90 -5.14 8.91 -6.78
C ILE A 90 -4.56 9.74 -5.63
N PHE A 91 -3.24 9.79 -5.49
CA PHE A 91 -2.60 10.53 -4.39
C PHE A 91 -2.90 12.02 -4.45
N LYS A 92 -2.92 12.62 -5.63
CA LYS A 92 -3.30 14.03 -5.81
C LYS A 92 -4.74 14.32 -5.34
N LYS A 93 -5.65 13.36 -5.52
CA LYS A 93 -7.05 13.50 -5.03
C LYS A 93 -7.16 13.31 -3.52
N CYS A 94 -6.33 12.43 -2.96
CA CYS A 94 -6.46 11.95 -1.58
C CYS A 94 -5.45 12.57 -0.61
N ALA A 95 -4.50 13.39 -1.07
CA ALA A 95 -3.48 13.98 -0.19
C ALA A 95 -4.11 14.83 0.94
N PRO A 96 -3.49 14.85 2.13
CA PRO A 96 -2.31 14.07 2.52
C PRO A 96 -2.63 12.59 2.78
N CYS A 97 -1.72 11.71 2.34
CA CYS A 97 -1.87 10.26 2.42
C CYS A 97 -0.79 9.60 3.29
N LEU A 98 -1.20 8.60 4.06
CA LEU A 98 -0.30 7.65 4.73
C LEU A 98 -0.60 6.24 4.25
N ILE A 99 0.39 5.57 3.69
CA ILE A 99 0.31 4.20 3.20
C ILE A 99 1.21 3.34 4.07
N LEU A 100 0.65 2.32 4.69
CA LEU A 100 1.39 1.34 5.48
C LEU A 100 1.29 -0.02 4.79
N ILE A 101 2.43 -0.66 4.58
CA ILE A 101 2.51 -2.02 4.03
C ILE A 101 3.26 -2.89 5.03
N ASP A 102 2.61 -3.93 5.51
CA ASP A 102 3.19 -4.87 6.45
C ASP A 102 3.13 -6.30 5.91
N GLU A 103 4.11 -7.12 6.26
CA GLU A 103 4.21 -8.53 5.89
C GLU A 103 4.07 -8.83 4.38
N TRP A 104 4.52 -7.91 3.52
CA TRP A 104 4.37 -8.04 2.07
C TRP A 104 5.09 -9.26 1.49
N VAL A 105 6.24 -9.64 2.04
CA VAL A 105 6.97 -10.86 1.64
C VAL A 105 6.13 -12.11 1.91
N ALA A 106 5.40 -12.14 3.03
CA ALA A 106 4.49 -13.25 3.36
C ALA A 106 3.34 -13.37 2.34
N TYR A 107 2.83 -12.26 1.84
CA TYR A 107 1.83 -12.23 0.77
C TYR A 107 2.42 -12.71 -0.56
N LEU A 108 3.54 -12.14 -0.99
CA LEU A 108 4.17 -12.44 -2.27
C LEU A 108 4.57 -13.91 -2.41
N ARG A 109 5.06 -14.54 -1.32
CA ARG A 109 5.40 -15.97 -1.37
C ARG A 109 4.21 -16.89 -1.64
N GLN A 110 2.97 -16.47 -1.32
CA GLN A 110 1.76 -17.25 -1.57
C GLN A 110 1.37 -17.25 -3.07
N ILE A 111 1.78 -16.22 -3.80
CA ILE A 111 1.48 -16.06 -5.22
C ILE A 111 2.65 -16.46 -6.13
N TYR A 112 3.79 -16.81 -5.54
CA TYR A 112 4.98 -17.22 -6.29
C TYR A 112 4.73 -18.51 -7.07
N LYS A 113 4.92 -18.45 -8.40
CA LYS A 113 4.64 -19.56 -9.34
C LYS A 113 3.19 -20.07 -9.32
N VAL A 114 2.23 -19.21 -8.97
CA VAL A 114 0.80 -19.52 -9.02
C VAL A 114 0.13 -18.62 -10.06
N ASP A 115 -0.60 -19.23 -10.98
CA ASP A 115 -1.31 -18.53 -12.05
C ASP A 115 -2.82 -18.42 -11.77
N GLY A 116 -3.48 -17.47 -12.46
CA GLY A 116 -4.94 -17.34 -12.45
C GLY A 116 -5.55 -16.78 -11.16
N LEU A 117 -4.74 -16.16 -10.32
CA LEU A 117 -5.20 -15.53 -9.08
C LEU A 117 -5.92 -14.21 -9.36
N PRO A 118 -7.05 -13.94 -8.68
CA PRO A 118 -7.74 -12.66 -8.80
C PRO A 118 -6.88 -11.46 -8.35
N SER A 119 -5.92 -11.70 -7.46
CA SER A 119 -4.97 -10.70 -6.96
C SER A 119 -3.87 -10.32 -7.96
N GLY A 120 -3.87 -10.89 -9.16
CA GLY A 120 -2.80 -10.74 -10.14
C GLY A 120 -1.62 -11.69 -9.90
N SER A 121 -0.66 -11.67 -10.83
CA SER A 121 0.54 -12.51 -10.76
C SER A 121 1.56 -11.98 -9.76
N PHE A 122 2.58 -12.80 -9.45
CA PHE A 122 3.75 -12.40 -8.66
C PHE A 122 4.44 -11.15 -9.25
N ASP A 123 4.70 -11.17 -10.56
CA ASP A 123 5.35 -10.04 -11.25
C ASP A 123 4.47 -8.79 -11.31
N ALA A 124 3.14 -8.95 -11.42
CA ALA A 124 2.23 -7.81 -11.34
C ALA A 124 2.28 -7.12 -9.97
N ASN A 125 2.34 -7.89 -8.89
CA ASN A 125 2.45 -7.35 -7.54
C ASN A 125 3.82 -6.69 -7.28
N LEU A 126 4.92 -7.20 -7.84
CA LEU A 126 6.22 -6.54 -7.81
C LEU A 126 6.22 -5.22 -8.60
N SER A 127 5.63 -5.24 -9.81
CA SER A 127 5.47 -4.05 -10.64
C SER A 127 4.62 -2.98 -9.95
N PHE A 128 3.58 -3.40 -9.23
CA PHE A 128 2.78 -2.49 -8.41
C PHE A 128 3.61 -1.78 -7.34
N VAL A 129 4.46 -2.51 -6.60
CA VAL A 129 5.31 -1.89 -5.56
C VAL A 129 6.29 -0.90 -6.19
N GLN A 130 6.88 -1.23 -7.33
CA GLN A 130 7.74 -0.30 -8.05
C GLN A 130 6.98 0.97 -8.46
N SER A 131 5.85 0.83 -9.16
CA SER A 131 5.01 1.97 -9.55
C SER A 131 4.56 2.80 -8.35
N LEU A 132 4.26 2.13 -7.22
CA LEU A 132 3.87 2.78 -5.97
C LEU A 132 4.98 3.66 -5.41
N THR A 133 6.22 3.15 -5.34
CA THR A 133 7.36 3.93 -4.84
C THR A 133 7.68 5.13 -5.73
N GLU A 134 7.59 4.96 -7.04
CA GLU A 134 7.76 6.05 -8.02
C GLU A 134 6.68 7.13 -7.84
N ALA A 135 5.41 6.72 -7.75
CA ALA A 135 4.29 7.63 -7.56
C ALA A 135 4.36 8.40 -6.23
N VAL A 136 4.78 7.74 -5.15
CA VAL A 136 4.97 8.40 -3.84
C VAL A 136 6.09 9.44 -3.91
N LYS A 137 7.22 9.12 -4.55
CA LYS A 137 8.33 10.08 -4.74
C LYS A 137 7.88 11.33 -5.53
N ALA A 138 6.96 11.17 -6.48
CA ALA A 138 6.43 12.25 -7.31
C ALA A 138 5.25 13.01 -6.66
N SER A 139 4.69 12.51 -5.56
CA SER A 139 3.46 13.04 -4.94
C SER A 139 3.70 13.70 -3.59
N PRO A 140 3.87 15.04 -3.52
CA PRO A 140 3.98 15.76 -2.26
C PRO A 140 2.79 15.47 -1.34
N GLY A 141 3.06 15.30 -0.05
CA GLY A 141 2.02 14.99 0.94
C GLY A 141 1.62 13.51 1.00
N THR A 142 2.35 12.62 0.33
CA THR A 142 2.17 11.17 0.43
C THR A 142 3.37 10.52 1.11
N LEU A 143 3.12 9.70 2.13
CA LEU A 143 4.13 8.94 2.85
C LEU A 143 3.84 7.44 2.73
N LEU A 144 4.84 6.67 2.32
CA LEU A 144 4.83 5.21 2.30
C LEU A 144 5.79 4.68 3.36
N VAL A 145 5.28 3.78 4.19
CA VAL A 145 6.07 3.02 5.17
C VAL A 145 5.84 1.53 4.91
N ALA A 146 6.89 0.77 4.70
CA ALA A 146 6.82 -0.67 4.49
C ALA A 146 7.75 -1.41 5.46
N SER A 147 7.26 -2.50 6.05
CA SER A 147 8.11 -3.42 6.80
C SER A 147 8.78 -4.43 5.88
N LEU A 148 10.03 -4.76 6.16
CA LEU A 148 10.74 -5.85 5.50
C LEU A 148 11.25 -6.83 6.56
N PRO A 149 11.10 -8.15 6.32
CA PRO A 149 11.56 -9.15 7.29
C PRO A 149 13.07 -9.12 7.47
N ALA A 150 13.52 -9.27 8.71
CA ALA A 150 14.93 -9.35 9.07
C ALA A 150 15.43 -10.79 9.20
N SER A 151 14.53 -11.74 9.49
CA SER A 151 14.90 -13.14 9.72
C SER A 151 14.61 -14.05 8.53
N GLN A 152 15.42 -15.10 8.38
CA GLN A 152 15.20 -16.13 7.34
C GLN A 152 13.91 -16.93 7.57
N ILE A 153 13.44 -17.03 8.81
CA ILE A 153 12.20 -17.74 9.16
C ILE A 153 10.97 -16.97 8.60
N GLU A 154 10.98 -15.66 8.74
CA GLU A 154 9.92 -14.81 8.20
C GLU A 154 9.91 -14.80 6.67
N VAL A 155 11.07 -14.84 6.04
CA VAL A 155 11.21 -14.88 4.58
C VAL A 155 10.62 -16.16 4.01
N GLY A 156 10.93 -17.32 4.64
CA GLY A 156 10.48 -18.63 4.17
C GLY A 156 11.29 -19.16 2.99
N GLY A 157 10.64 -19.96 2.10
CA GLY A 157 11.30 -20.64 0.98
C GLY A 157 11.69 -19.73 -0.20
N GLU A 158 11.90 -20.36 -1.39
CA GLU A 158 12.37 -19.70 -2.63
C GLU A 158 11.54 -18.44 -2.99
N GLY A 159 10.21 -18.52 -2.94
CA GLY A 159 9.33 -17.39 -3.26
C GLY A 159 9.48 -16.19 -2.33
N GLY A 160 9.73 -16.44 -1.04
CA GLY A 160 9.99 -15.35 -0.09
C GLY A 160 11.37 -14.71 -0.29
N GLN A 161 12.39 -15.53 -0.62
CA GLN A 161 13.74 -15.02 -0.92
C GLN A 161 13.75 -14.15 -2.18
N GLU A 162 13.09 -14.59 -3.25
CA GLU A 162 12.94 -13.81 -4.48
C GLU A 162 12.17 -12.50 -4.23
N ALA A 163 11.05 -12.58 -3.51
CA ALA A 163 10.27 -11.40 -3.14
C ALA A 163 11.10 -10.37 -2.35
N LEU A 164 11.81 -10.82 -1.30
CA LEU A 164 12.62 -9.94 -0.49
C LEU A 164 13.76 -9.29 -1.28
N ALA A 165 14.43 -10.06 -2.16
CA ALA A 165 15.49 -9.53 -3.01
C ALA A 165 14.99 -8.40 -3.92
N ARG A 166 13.84 -8.60 -4.58
CA ARG A 166 13.20 -7.59 -5.44
C ARG A 166 12.75 -6.36 -4.66
N LEU A 167 12.11 -6.57 -3.51
CA LEU A 167 11.64 -5.44 -2.68
C LEU A 167 12.81 -4.59 -2.16
N LYS A 168 13.90 -5.20 -1.73
CA LYS A 168 15.12 -4.46 -1.32
C LYS A 168 15.69 -3.58 -2.44
N GLN A 169 15.66 -4.05 -3.68
CA GLN A 169 16.09 -3.25 -4.83
C GLN A 169 15.13 -2.07 -5.11
N THR A 170 13.84 -2.24 -4.85
CA THR A 170 12.82 -1.20 -5.09
C THR A 170 12.85 -0.11 -4.01
N PHE A 171 13.16 -0.46 -2.76
CA PHE A 171 13.19 0.48 -1.63
C PHE A 171 14.60 1.05 -1.34
N SER A 172 15.63 0.69 -2.09
CA SER A 172 16.97 1.27 -2.02
C SER A 172 17.09 2.50 -2.93
#